data_71281278e1dda9a00831bbaeac4ee66c
#
_entry.id   71281278e1dda9a00831bbaeac4ee66c
#
_cell.length_a   1.000
_cell.length_b   1.000
_cell.length_c   1.000
_cell.angle_alpha   90.00
_cell.angle_beta   90.00
_cell.angle_gamma   90.00
#
_symmetry.space_group_name_H-M   'P 1'
#
loop_
_entity.id
_entity.type
_entity.pdbx_description
1 polymer ?
#
loop_
_entity_poly.entity_id
_entity_poly.type
_entity_poly.pdbx_seq_one_letter_code
_entity_poly.pdbx_strand_id
1 'polypeptide(L)'
;MVMLKVLVIIFYILFSSSVFSKEIPVIVISAGKTPQSYSSVGSQVTVIDAETIENSSESFLTDLLNNEVQGMNIFSLGGRGTNTGIQMRGLPKRYSTIYIDGVKMYDPSTPDNSFYGEGLFKDSIDRIEILKGSQSSLYGNSAVGGTINIFTKKGRLGKHQDAAVRYGENNSQDIFYSIDGAN
;
A
#
# COMPACT_ATOMS: atom_id res chain seq x y z
N MET A 1 13.43 -53.72 -20.44
CA MET A 1 14.48 -52.74 -20.11
C MET A 1 14.42 -51.47 -20.96
N VAL A 2 14.10 -51.52 -22.26
CA VAL A 2 13.98 -50.31 -23.12
C VAL A 2 12.74 -49.46 -22.79
N MET A 3 11.60 -50.04 -22.54
CA MET A 3 10.37 -49.31 -22.15
C MET A 3 10.53 -48.46 -20.89
N LEU A 4 11.26 -48.98 -19.88
CA LEU A 4 11.49 -48.23 -18.64
C LEU A 4 12.39 -47.00 -18.87
N LYS A 5 13.38 -47.09 -19.74
CA LYS A 5 14.24 -45.96 -20.11
C LYS A 5 13.48 -44.88 -20.90
N VAL A 6 12.57 -45.25 -21.76
CA VAL A 6 11.72 -44.33 -22.52
C VAL A 6 10.77 -43.58 -21.56
N LEU A 7 10.19 -44.27 -20.59
CA LEU A 7 9.29 -43.66 -19.60
C LEU A 7 9.99 -42.65 -18.69
N VAL A 8 11.26 -42.92 -18.30
CA VAL A 8 12.08 -41.99 -17.52
C VAL A 8 12.45 -40.75 -18.33
N ILE A 9 12.75 -40.90 -19.62
CA ILE A 9 13.07 -39.76 -20.50
C ILE A 9 11.83 -38.86 -20.71
N ILE A 10 10.64 -39.44 -20.90
CA ILE A 10 9.39 -38.68 -21.03
C ILE A 10 9.07 -37.93 -19.72
N PHE A 11 9.30 -38.57 -18.57
CA PHE A 11 9.11 -37.93 -17.26
C PHE A 11 10.06 -36.74 -17.07
N TYR A 12 11.32 -36.85 -17.52
CA TYR A 12 12.33 -35.76 -17.44
C TYR A 12 11.97 -34.58 -18.36
N ILE A 13 11.43 -34.83 -19.54
CA ILE A 13 11.00 -33.79 -20.50
C ILE A 13 9.76 -33.03 -20.00
N LEU A 14 8.85 -33.71 -19.32
CA LEU A 14 7.65 -33.09 -18.74
C LEU A 14 7.96 -32.21 -17.52
N PHE A 15 9.09 -32.44 -16.83
CA PHE A 15 9.51 -31.67 -15.66
C PHE A 15 10.41 -30.45 -15.98
N SER A 16 10.85 -30.29 -17.22
CA SER A 16 11.78 -29.21 -17.62
C SER A 16 11.09 -27.94 -18.12
N SER A 17 9.81 -27.72 -17.83
CA SER A 17 9.16 -26.42 -18.09
C SER A 17 9.67 -25.41 -17.10
N SER A 18 10.77 -24.73 -17.43
CA SER A 18 11.21 -23.52 -16.75
C SER A 18 10.13 -22.46 -16.96
N VAL A 19 9.32 -22.22 -15.94
CA VAL A 19 8.39 -21.08 -15.91
C VAL A 19 9.24 -19.82 -15.83
N PHE A 20 9.49 -19.19 -16.97
CA PHE A 20 10.01 -17.83 -17.00
C PHE A 20 8.94 -16.89 -16.44
N SER A 21 8.98 -16.62 -15.15
CA SER A 21 8.22 -15.53 -14.57
C SER A 21 8.79 -14.22 -15.11
N LYS A 22 8.04 -13.54 -15.98
CA LYS A 22 8.36 -12.19 -16.42
C LYS A 22 8.03 -11.26 -15.26
N GLU A 23 9.04 -10.81 -14.56
CA GLU A 23 8.88 -9.79 -13.52
C GLU A 23 8.31 -8.53 -14.16
N ILE A 24 7.07 -8.17 -13.79
CA ILE A 24 6.44 -6.92 -14.23
C ILE A 24 7.11 -5.81 -13.42
N PRO A 25 7.76 -4.83 -14.06
CA PRO A 25 8.44 -3.77 -13.33
C PRO A 25 7.43 -2.97 -12.49
N VAL A 26 7.68 -2.86 -11.20
CA VAL A 26 6.91 -2.01 -10.30
C VAL A 26 7.15 -0.56 -10.71
N ILE A 27 6.08 0.16 -11.03
CA ILE A 27 6.11 1.57 -11.39
C ILE A 27 5.78 2.42 -10.16
N VAL A 28 6.65 3.36 -9.84
CA VAL A 28 6.51 4.30 -8.74
C VAL A 28 6.21 5.69 -9.30
N ILE A 29 5.20 6.36 -8.79
CA ILE A 29 4.81 7.71 -9.22
C ILE A 29 5.30 8.77 -8.23
N SER A 30 5.28 8.47 -6.96
CA SER A 30 5.54 9.44 -5.92
C SER A 30 6.98 9.97 -5.89
N ALA A 31 7.97 9.19 -6.32
CA ALA A 31 9.37 9.59 -6.25
C ALA A 31 9.75 10.80 -7.14
N GLY A 32 9.05 11.00 -8.26
CA GLY A 32 9.29 12.12 -9.17
C GLY A 32 8.01 12.81 -9.64
N LYS A 33 6.85 12.45 -9.07
CA LYS A 33 5.50 12.84 -9.54
C LYS A 33 5.19 12.44 -10.99
N THR A 34 6.00 11.56 -11.54
CA THR A 34 5.85 10.93 -12.85
C THR A 34 6.11 9.44 -12.74
N PRO A 35 5.46 8.62 -13.56
CA PRO A 35 5.71 7.19 -13.55
C PRO A 35 7.17 6.86 -13.88
N GLN A 36 7.85 6.13 -13.01
CA GLN A 36 9.21 5.66 -13.23
C GLN A 36 9.39 4.27 -12.65
N SER A 37 10.36 3.53 -13.19
CA SER A 37 10.66 2.21 -12.65
C SER A 37 11.20 2.30 -11.22
N TYR A 38 10.75 1.40 -10.36
CA TYR A 38 11.24 1.28 -8.98
C TYR A 38 12.79 1.24 -8.91
N SER A 39 13.42 0.52 -9.84
CA SER A 39 14.88 0.39 -9.90
C SER A 39 15.62 1.69 -10.25
N SER A 40 14.93 2.69 -10.80
CA SER A 40 15.51 3.99 -11.16
C SER A 40 15.36 5.05 -10.06
N VAL A 41 14.62 4.74 -8.99
CA VAL A 41 14.37 5.67 -7.90
C VAL A 41 15.57 5.72 -6.96
N GLY A 42 16.14 6.90 -6.78
CA GLY A 42 17.29 7.13 -5.88
C GLY A 42 16.94 7.20 -4.39
N SER A 43 15.66 7.16 -4.03
CA SER A 43 15.16 7.17 -2.65
C SER A 43 14.75 5.76 -2.21
N GLN A 44 14.80 5.51 -0.89
CA GLN A 44 14.24 4.28 -0.35
C GLN A 44 12.70 4.33 -0.45
N VAL A 45 12.15 3.53 -1.31
CA VAL A 45 10.71 3.40 -1.52
C VAL A 45 10.22 2.04 -1.01
N THR A 46 9.06 2.02 -0.40
CA THR A 46 8.28 0.81 -0.13
C THR A 46 6.97 0.94 -0.89
N VAL A 47 6.61 -0.05 -1.67
CA VAL A 47 5.33 -0.12 -2.37
C VAL A 47 4.52 -1.26 -1.76
N ILE A 48 3.29 -0.96 -1.36
CA ILE A 48 2.29 -1.94 -0.95
C ILE A 48 1.27 -1.96 -2.08
N ASP A 49 1.21 -3.04 -2.81
CA ASP A 49 0.33 -3.21 -3.96
C ASP A 49 -1.07 -3.68 -3.55
N ALA A 50 -1.99 -3.70 -4.52
CA ALA A 50 -3.38 -4.09 -4.31
C ALA A 50 -3.49 -5.53 -3.77
N GLU A 51 -2.65 -6.45 -4.23
CA GLU A 51 -2.67 -7.84 -3.80
C GLU A 51 -2.29 -7.97 -2.32
N THR A 52 -1.23 -7.28 -1.87
CA THR A 52 -0.82 -7.22 -0.46
C THR A 52 -1.92 -6.60 0.41
N ILE A 53 -2.54 -5.51 -0.07
CA ILE A 53 -3.63 -4.84 0.64
C ILE A 53 -4.84 -5.77 0.79
N GLU A 54 -5.25 -6.45 -0.27
CA GLU A 54 -6.40 -7.36 -0.25
C GLU A 54 -6.17 -8.58 0.63
N ASN A 55 -4.97 -9.15 0.61
CA ASN A 55 -4.59 -10.33 1.39
C ASN A 55 -4.32 -10.02 2.87
N SER A 56 -4.15 -8.76 3.25
CA SER A 56 -3.96 -8.36 4.64
C SER A 56 -5.20 -8.69 5.49
N SER A 57 -4.99 -9.13 6.73
CA SER A 57 -6.06 -9.32 7.72
C SER A 57 -6.60 -8.01 8.30
N GLU A 58 -5.87 -6.90 8.11
CA GLU A 58 -6.22 -5.60 8.67
C GLU A 58 -7.36 -4.94 7.89
N SER A 59 -8.31 -4.31 8.60
CA SER A 59 -9.40 -3.54 7.98
C SER A 59 -9.03 -2.07 7.77
N PHE A 60 -8.13 -1.55 8.60
CA PHE A 60 -7.75 -0.14 8.60
C PHE A 60 -6.36 0.08 8.04
N LEU A 61 -6.20 1.22 7.36
CA LEU A 61 -4.92 1.63 6.77
C LEU A 61 -3.79 1.72 7.80
N THR A 62 -4.06 2.25 8.99
CA THR A 62 -3.05 2.45 10.03
C THR A 62 -2.45 1.15 10.54
N ASP A 63 -3.30 0.15 10.71
CA ASP A 63 -2.87 -1.18 11.15
C ASP A 63 -2.08 -1.89 10.03
N LEU A 64 -2.56 -1.80 8.79
CA LEU A 64 -1.85 -2.31 7.60
C LEU A 64 -0.44 -1.71 7.51
N LEU A 65 -0.31 -0.39 7.60
CA LEU A 65 0.97 0.29 7.49
C LEU A 65 1.93 -0.07 8.63
N ASN A 66 1.43 -0.24 9.86
CA ASN A 66 2.25 -0.66 11.00
C ASN A 66 2.83 -2.07 10.79
N ASN A 67 2.08 -2.96 10.19
CA ASN A 67 2.49 -4.34 9.97
C ASN A 67 3.43 -4.48 8.77
N GLU A 68 3.16 -3.77 7.68
CA GLU A 68 3.89 -3.94 6.42
C GLU A 68 5.14 -3.05 6.30
N VAL A 69 5.23 -1.96 7.08
CA VAL A 69 6.27 -0.95 6.83
C VAL A 69 7.29 -0.86 7.97
N GLN A 70 8.46 -1.40 7.74
CA GLN A 70 9.57 -1.30 8.69
C GLN A 70 10.08 0.15 8.84
N GLY A 71 10.42 0.54 10.07
CA GLY A 71 10.97 1.87 10.38
C GLY A 71 9.93 2.99 10.38
N MET A 72 8.66 2.61 10.39
CA MET A 72 7.52 3.49 10.63
C MET A 72 6.82 3.05 11.93
N ASN A 73 6.34 4.02 12.69
CA ASN A 73 5.52 3.80 13.87
C ASN A 73 4.28 4.67 13.77
N ILE A 74 3.13 4.03 13.73
CA ILE A 74 1.83 4.71 13.75
C ILE A 74 1.20 4.46 15.10
N PHE A 75 0.82 5.51 15.77
CA PHE A 75 0.19 5.44 17.07
C PHE A 75 -1.02 6.36 17.14
N SER A 76 -2.05 5.90 17.82
CA SER A 76 -3.23 6.68 18.12
C SER A 76 -3.08 7.37 19.47
N LEU A 77 -3.53 8.61 19.58
CA LEU A 77 -3.56 9.35 20.84
C LEU A 77 -4.78 9.00 21.71
N GLY A 78 -5.55 8.02 21.31
CA GLY A 78 -6.76 7.55 22.00
C GLY A 78 -7.35 6.32 21.33
N GLY A 79 -8.66 6.17 21.42
CA GLY A 79 -9.37 5.11 20.69
C GLY A 79 -9.47 5.39 19.20
N ARG A 80 -10.12 4.48 18.46
CA ARG A 80 -10.33 4.64 17.00
C ARG A 80 -11.02 5.95 16.66
N GLY A 81 -10.59 6.58 15.56
CA GLY A 81 -11.10 7.89 15.13
C GLY A 81 -10.44 9.10 15.80
N THR A 82 -9.47 8.88 16.69
CA THR A 82 -8.68 9.97 17.27
C THR A 82 -7.51 10.36 16.40
N ASN A 83 -6.80 11.40 16.81
CA ASN A 83 -5.64 11.91 16.12
C ASN A 83 -4.54 10.85 16.03
N THR A 84 -4.01 10.64 14.84
CA THR A 84 -3.00 9.64 14.53
C THR A 84 -1.63 10.30 14.38
N GLY A 85 -0.63 9.79 15.06
CA GLY A 85 0.75 10.18 14.88
C GLY A 85 1.48 9.19 13.99
N ILE A 86 2.16 9.68 12.96
CA ILE A 86 3.01 8.86 12.08
C ILE A 86 4.44 9.33 12.23
N GLN A 87 5.29 8.44 12.71
CA GLN A 87 6.72 8.67 12.86
C GLN A 87 7.48 7.82 11.85
N MET A 88 8.31 8.45 11.05
CA MET A 88 9.25 7.77 10.17
C MET A 88 10.68 7.98 10.67
N ARG A 89 11.44 6.89 10.77
CA ARG A 89 12.84 6.92 11.20
C ARG A 89 13.06 7.62 12.55
N GLY A 90 12.10 7.54 13.46
CA GLY A 90 12.16 8.16 14.78
C GLY A 90 11.97 9.68 14.79
N LEU A 91 11.68 10.31 13.64
CA LEU A 91 11.40 11.73 13.57
C LEU A 91 9.99 12.06 14.08
N PRO A 92 9.78 13.23 14.71
CA PRO A 92 8.45 13.67 15.12
C PRO A 92 7.42 13.66 14.00
N LYS A 93 6.15 13.39 14.32
CA LYS A 93 5.03 13.24 13.36
C LYS A 93 4.88 14.39 12.37
N ARG A 94 5.23 15.62 12.75
CA ARG A 94 5.18 16.81 11.88
C ARG A 94 6.11 16.74 10.67
N TYR A 95 7.05 15.80 10.64
CA TYR A 95 8.00 15.59 9.54
C TYR A 95 7.61 14.45 8.60
N SER A 96 6.44 13.86 8.81
CA SER A 96 5.86 12.85 7.92
C SER A 96 4.60 13.40 7.30
N THR A 97 4.44 13.26 5.98
CA THR A 97 3.28 13.79 5.26
C THR A 97 2.52 12.66 4.56
N ILE A 98 1.20 12.82 4.50
CA ILE A 98 0.30 11.90 3.81
C ILE A 98 -0.34 12.63 2.64
N TYR A 99 -0.43 11.92 1.53
CA TYR A 99 -1.16 12.34 0.33
C TYR A 99 -2.16 11.26 -0.06
N ILE A 100 -3.37 11.65 -0.43
CA ILE A 100 -4.37 10.79 -1.05
C ILE A 100 -4.63 11.34 -2.43
N ASP A 101 -4.36 10.56 -3.46
CA ASP A 101 -4.47 10.95 -4.87
C ASP A 101 -3.81 12.31 -5.19
N GLY A 102 -2.66 12.56 -4.58
CA GLY A 102 -1.89 13.79 -4.74
C GLY A 102 -2.33 14.96 -3.88
N VAL A 103 -3.41 14.85 -3.14
CA VAL A 103 -3.90 15.88 -2.21
C VAL A 103 -3.25 15.68 -0.84
N LYS A 104 -2.59 16.71 -0.31
CA LYS A 104 -1.98 16.66 1.02
C LYS A 104 -3.07 16.63 2.09
N MET A 105 -2.97 15.63 2.96
CA MET A 105 -3.88 15.46 4.10
C MET A 105 -3.26 16.03 5.36
N TYR A 106 -3.97 16.93 6.01
CA TYR A 106 -3.57 17.52 7.28
C TYR A 106 -4.78 18.15 7.97
N ASP A 107 -4.72 18.25 9.29
CA ASP A 107 -5.70 19.00 10.07
C ASP A 107 -5.14 20.37 10.42
N PRO A 108 -5.69 21.47 9.85
CA PRO A 108 -5.21 22.83 10.11
C PRO A 108 -5.45 23.31 11.55
N SER A 109 -6.30 22.62 12.31
CA SER A 109 -6.54 22.92 13.72
C SER A 109 -5.44 22.42 14.64
N THR A 110 -4.51 21.58 14.15
CA THR A 110 -3.40 21.03 14.90
C THR A 110 -2.07 21.70 14.51
N PRO A 111 -1.19 22.01 15.50
CA PRO A 111 0.08 22.68 15.21
C PRO A 111 1.13 21.77 14.54
N ASP A 112 0.89 20.48 14.44
CA ASP A 112 1.86 19.46 14.07
C ASP A 112 1.51 18.62 12.84
N ASN A 113 0.63 19.14 11.98
CA ASN A 113 0.17 18.48 10.76
C ASN A 113 -0.42 17.08 10.99
N SER A 114 -1.12 16.90 12.09
CA SER A 114 -1.79 15.64 12.37
C SER A 114 -2.81 15.30 11.31
N PHE A 115 -3.06 14.02 11.13
CA PHE A 115 -4.06 13.50 10.23
C PHE A 115 -4.86 12.38 10.92
N TYR A 116 -6.18 12.35 10.70
CA TYR A 116 -7.08 11.32 11.26
C TYR A 116 -7.10 10.10 10.36
N GLY A 117 -6.02 9.32 10.36
CA GLY A 117 -5.86 8.12 9.52
C GLY A 117 -6.69 6.91 9.95
N GLU A 118 -7.18 6.92 11.19
CA GLU A 118 -7.92 5.80 11.78
C GLU A 118 -9.28 5.51 11.10
N GLY A 119 -9.81 6.43 10.32
CA GLY A 119 -11.04 6.25 9.55
C GLY A 119 -10.85 5.76 8.13
N LEU A 120 -9.62 5.51 7.69
CA LEU A 120 -9.37 5.04 6.33
C LEU A 120 -9.38 3.52 6.27
N PHE A 121 -10.34 3.00 5.51
CA PHE A 121 -10.47 1.58 5.21
C PHE A 121 -9.59 1.20 4.01
N LYS A 122 -8.97 0.02 4.08
CA LYS A 122 -8.11 -0.49 3.02
C LYS A 122 -8.85 -0.76 1.70
N ASP A 123 -10.16 -1.03 1.77
CA ASP A 123 -10.95 -1.48 0.62
C ASP A 123 -11.04 -0.48 -0.53
N SER A 124 -10.90 0.82 -0.23
CA SER A 124 -10.86 1.89 -1.24
C SER A 124 -9.48 2.14 -1.82
N ILE A 125 -8.44 1.45 -1.33
CA ILE A 125 -7.05 1.71 -1.70
C ILE A 125 -6.61 0.73 -2.78
N ASP A 126 -5.97 1.27 -3.83
CA ASP A 126 -5.36 0.51 -4.92
C ASP A 126 -3.90 0.16 -4.58
N ARG A 127 -3.13 1.14 -4.13
CA ARG A 127 -1.75 0.94 -3.70
C ARG A 127 -1.27 2.07 -2.80
N ILE A 128 -0.18 1.82 -2.09
CA ILE A 128 0.48 2.79 -1.23
C ILE A 128 1.97 2.85 -1.57
N GLU A 129 2.48 4.06 -1.78
CA GLU A 129 3.90 4.30 -2.01
C GLU A 129 4.48 5.12 -0.86
N ILE A 130 5.47 4.58 -0.17
CA ILE A 130 6.10 5.21 0.98
C ILE A 130 7.55 5.55 0.62
N LEU A 131 7.86 6.84 0.58
CA LEU A 131 9.22 7.32 0.40
C LEU A 131 9.82 7.66 1.75
N LYS A 132 10.90 6.98 2.10
CA LYS A 132 11.59 7.16 3.38
C LYS A 132 12.80 8.07 3.20
N GLY A 133 12.88 9.11 4.02
CA GLY A 133 13.92 10.12 3.96
C GLY A 133 13.42 11.45 3.44
N SER A 134 14.31 12.44 3.31
CA SER A 134 13.91 13.80 2.95
C SER A 134 13.35 13.88 1.54
N GLN A 135 12.11 14.31 1.45
CA GLN A 135 11.37 14.58 0.22
C GLN A 135 10.95 16.04 0.12
N SER A 136 11.62 16.92 0.87
CA SER A 136 11.24 18.32 1.03
C SER A 136 11.22 19.12 -0.27
N SER A 137 12.05 18.76 -1.24
CA SER A 137 12.11 19.41 -2.56
C SER A 137 10.83 19.22 -3.38
N LEU A 138 10.15 18.08 -3.23
CA LEU A 138 8.93 17.75 -4.00
C LEU A 138 7.65 17.92 -3.19
N TYR A 139 7.73 17.71 -1.88
CA TYR A 139 6.58 17.60 -0.99
C TYR A 139 6.54 18.66 0.11
N GLY A 140 7.51 19.58 0.14
CA GLY A 140 7.56 20.70 1.07
C GLY A 140 8.23 20.37 2.39
N ASN A 141 8.34 21.38 3.26
CA ASN A 141 9.13 21.38 4.49
C ASN A 141 8.73 20.31 5.53
N SER A 142 7.51 19.82 5.48
CA SER A 142 7.04 18.77 6.41
C SER A 142 7.44 17.35 5.99
N ALA A 143 8.06 17.17 4.82
CA ALA A 143 8.43 15.87 4.27
C ALA A 143 9.90 15.51 4.51
N VAL A 144 10.42 15.78 5.71
CA VAL A 144 11.82 15.49 6.08
C VAL A 144 12.01 14.01 6.44
N GLY A 145 11.06 13.42 7.14
CA GLY A 145 11.07 12.00 7.51
C GLY A 145 10.66 11.09 6.36
N GLY A 146 9.75 11.58 5.54
CA GLY A 146 9.22 10.86 4.38
C GLY A 146 7.81 11.26 4.02
N THR A 147 7.29 10.61 2.98
CA THR A 147 5.92 10.78 2.49
C THR A 147 5.22 9.43 2.34
N ILE A 148 3.93 9.41 2.62
CA ILE A 148 3.02 8.31 2.35
C ILE A 148 2.06 8.78 1.27
N ASN A 149 2.10 8.13 0.12
CA ASN A 149 1.20 8.45 -1.01
C ASN A 149 0.23 7.28 -1.19
N ILE A 150 -1.03 7.55 -0.99
CA ILE A 150 -2.13 6.60 -1.09
C ILE A 150 -2.83 6.86 -2.41
N PHE A 151 -2.98 5.82 -3.20
CA PHE A 151 -3.73 5.87 -4.45
C PHE A 151 -5.01 5.07 -4.28
N THR A 152 -6.14 5.71 -4.55
CA THR A 152 -7.45 5.07 -4.45
C THR A 152 -7.78 4.27 -5.70
N LYS A 153 -8.65 3.26 -5.53
CA LYS A 153 -9.18 2.48 -6.64
C LYS A 153 -9.92 3.40 -7.61
N LYS A 154 -9.63 3.27 -8.90
CA LYS A 154 -10.31 4.00 -9.97
C LYS A 154 -11.46 3.16 -10.50
N GLY A 155 -12.51 3.84 -10.98
CA GLY A 155 -13.63 3.18 -11.64
C GLY A 155 -13.15 2.36 -12.84
N ARG A 156 -13.61 1.12 -12.92
CA ARG A 156 -13.36 0.21 -14.06
C ARG A 156 -14.34 0.51 -15.19
N LEU A 157 -13.93 0.27 -16.45
CA LEU A 157 -14.81 0.43 -17.60
C LEU A 157 -16.07 -0.45 -17.45
N GLY A 158 -17.25 0.15 -17.65
CA GLY A 158 -18.53 -0.50 -17.41
C GLY A 158 -19.02 -0.30 -15.96
N LYS A 159 -20.02 -1.08 -15.55
CA LYS A 159 -20.57 -1.07 -14.18
C LYS A 159 -20.08 -2.32 -13.43
N HIS A 160 -19.45 -2.13 -12.32
CA HIS A 160 -18.96 -3.19 -11.45
C HIS A 160 -19.52 -3.04 -10.04
N GLN A 161 -19.70 -4.17 -9.37
CA GLN A 161 -20.16 -4.22 -7.99
C GLN A 161 -19.31 -5.23 -7.25
N ASP A 162 -18.76 -4.83 -6.13
CA ASP A 162 -17.98 -5.70 -5.26
C ASP A 162 -18.63 -5.72 -3.87
N ALA A 163 -18.71 -6.90 -3.28
CA ALA A 163 -19.21 -7.09 -1.93
C ALA A 163 -18.26 -8.02 -1.17
N ALA A 164 -17.95 -7.68 0.07
CA ALA A 164 -17.15 -8.52 0.94
C ALA A 164 -17.76 -8.56 2.35
N VAL A 165 -17.72 -9.74 2.96
CA VAL A 165 -18.08 -9.94 4.37
C VAL A 165 -16.87 -10.55 5.06
N ARG A 166 -16.43 -9.93 6.14
CA ARG A 166 -15.29 -10.39 6.94
C ARG A 166 -15.73 -10.67 8.36
N TYR A 167 -15.19 -11.73 8.91
CA TYR A 167 -15.36 -12.08 10.31
C TYR A 167 -13.98 -12.10 10.97
N GLY A 168 -13.84 -11.43 12.11
CA GLY A 168 -12.58 -11.32 12.83
C GLY A 168 -12.71 -11.72 14.30
N GLU A 169 -11.63 -11.55 15.03
CA GLU A 169 -11.59 -11.78 16.47
C GLU A 169 -12.59 -10.90 17.23
N ASN A 170 -12.93 -11.31 18.45
CA ASN A 170 -13.91 -10.63 19.31
C ASN A 170 -15.29 -10.42 18.65
N ASN A 171 -15.68 -11.34 17.77
CA ASN A 171 -16.94 -11.29 17.03
C ASN A 171 -17.07 -10.02 16.16
N SER A 172 -15.97 -9.46 15.68
CA SER A 172 -16.01 -8.36 14.74
C SER A 172 -16.56 -8.82 13.39
N GLN A 173 -17.38 -7.98 12.79
CA GLN A 173 -18.00 -8.24 11.49
C GLN A 173 -17.90 -6.97 10.64
N ASP A 174 -17.27 -7.09 9.46
CA ASP A 174 -17.18 -6.02 8.50
C ASP A 174 -17.96 -6.38 7.24
N ILE A 175 -18.76 -5.45 6.76
CA ILE A 175 -19.48 -5.57 5.49
C ILE A 175 -19.02 -4.43 4.60
N PHE A 176 -18.45 -4.79 3.47
CA PHE A 176 -18.04 -3.84 2.44
C PHE A 176 -18.88 -4.02 1.19
N TYR A 177 -19.33 -2.93 0.62
CA TYR A 177 -20.02 -2.90 -0.66
C TYR A 177 -19.57 -1.68 -1.45
N SER A 178 -19.21 -1.89 -2.71
CA SER A 178 -18.87 -0.81 -3.62
C SER A 178 -19.54 -0.97 -4.98
N ILE A 179 -19.80 0.17 -5.61
CA ILE A 179 -20.24 0.26 -7.00
C ILE A 179 -19.26 1.20 -7.69
N ASP A 180 -18.65 0.75 -8.76
CA ASP A 180 -17.78 1.56 -9.57
C ASP A 180 -18.13 1.44 -11.06
N GLY A 181 -17.74 2.46 -11.82
CA GLY A 181 -17.92 2.46 -13.26
C GLY A 181 -17.31 3.68 -13.91
N ALA A 182 -16.88 3.51 -15.14
CA ALA A 182 -16.38 4.59 -16.00
C ALA A 182 -16.95 4.41 -17.42
N ASN A 183 -17.08 5.51 -18.14
CA ASN A 183 -17.47 5.56 -19.55
C ASN A 183 -16.25 5.64 -20.45
#